data_de59e0c0a4f07f924959e3497f32540d
#
_entry.id   de59e0c0a4f07f924959e3497f32540d
#
_cell.length_a   1.000
_cell.length_b   1.000
_cell.length_c   1.000
_cell.angle_alpha   90.00
_cell.angle_beta   90.00
_cell.angle_gamma   90.00
#
_symmetry.space_group_name_H-M   'P 1'
#
loop_
_entity.id
_entity.type
_entity.pdbx_description
1 polymer ?
#
loop_
_entity_poly.entity_id
_entity_poly.type
_entity_poly.pdbx_seq_one_letter_code
_entity_poly.pdbx_strand_id
1 'polypeptide(L)'
;MTKLTGYNLIGLEGSARGEQTFLAINPSTLIPLDTTFYEATFPEIDRAIVKAEEAFLVYKSIHPEARARFLETIAEEILELDDTLIRRCMDETALPEVRLIGERMRTKNQLRLFASVVRDGSWVDARIDTATPDRRPLPKPDIRQMQIPLGPVGIFGASNFPLAFSVAGGDTSSAFAAGCTVVFKAHPLHPGTSELVGKAIQEAIRKTDLPDGVFSLIQGPPCTMEWHTSTPVGKPLNIRRPTFLSSICIKSV
;
A
#
# COMPACT_ATOMS: atom_id res chain seq x y z
N MET A 1 -14.85 -18.16 2.24
CA MET A 1 -13.85 -17.78 3.29
C MET A 1 -12.47 -17.70 2.64
N THR A 2 -11.82 -16.57 2.71
CA THR A 2 -10.46 -16.36 2.16
C THR A 2 -9.45 -17.13 3.03
N LYS A 3 -8.93 -18.24 2.50
CA LYS A 3 -7.97 -19.10 3.22
C LYS A 3 -6.60 -18.43 3.25
N LEU A 4 -5.95 -18.41 4.42
CA LEU A 4 -4.54 -18.01 4.55
C LEU A 4 -3.64 -19.05 3.88
N THR A 5 -2.62 -18.58 3.18
CA THR A 5 -1.62 -19.40 2.50
C THR A 5 -0.22 -19.22 3.08
N GLY A 6 0.03 -18.10 3.76
CA GLY A 6 1.35 -17.70 4.24
C GLY A 6 2.27 -17.17 3.14
N TYR A 7 1.77 -16.97 1.92
CA TYR A 7 2.56 -16.58 0.76
C TYR A 7 2.82 -15.08 0.71
N ASN A 8 3.90 -14.70 0.04
CA ASN A 8 4.08 -13.35 -0.47
C ASN A 8 3.06 -13.12 -1.60
N LEU A 9 2.52 -11.91 -1.70
CA LEU A 9 1.63 -11.52 -2.78
C LEU A 9 2.42 -10.61 -3.73
N ILE A 10 2.75 -11.10 -4.92
CA ILE A 10 3.53 -10.37 -5.90
C ILE A 10 2.63 -10.01 -7.08
N GLY A 11 2.12 -8.79 -7.09
CA GLY A 11 0.99 -8.43 -7.93
C GLY A 11 -0.21 -9.31 -7.58
N LEU A 12 -0.81 -9.96 -8.55
CA LEU A 12 -1.97 -10.86 -8.39
C LEU A 12 -1.59 -12.32 -8.09
N GLU A 13 -0.29 -12.65 -7.99
CA GLU A 13 0.21 -13.99 -7.78
C GLU A 13 0.66 -14.22 -6.33
N GLY A 14 0.43 -15.43 -5.82
CA GLY A 14 1.05 -15.93 -4.59
C GLY A 14 2.45 -16.50 -4.86
N SER A 15 3.42 -16.26 -3.97
CA SER A 15 4.79 -16.78 -4.08
C SER A 15 5.32 -17.24 -2.72
N ALA A 16 5.96 -18.42 -2.71
CA ALA A 16 6.52 -19.07 -1.52
C ALA A 16 7.84 -19.75 -1.89
N ARG A 17 8.81 -18.96 -2.39
CA ARG A 17 10.11 -19.48 -2.86
C ARG A 17 11.17 -19.49 -1.77
N GLY A 18 10.92 -18.81 -0.65
CA GLY A 18 11.84 -18.77 0.48
C GLY A 18 11.86 -20.11 1.23
N GLU A 19 13.04 -20.56 1.64
CA GLU A 19 13.22 -21.74 2.50
C GLU A 19 12.96 -21.38 3.97
N GLN A 20 13.18 -20.13 4.36
CA GLN A 20 12.93 -19.66 5.70
C GLN A 20 11.45 -19.39 5.91
N THR A 21 10.94 -19.86 7.03
CA THR A 21 9.53 -19.72 7.40
C THR A 21 9.39 -19.29 8.84
N PHE A 22 8.25 -18.72 9.17
CA PHE A 22 7.90 -18.35 10.53
C PHE A 22 6.41 -18.55 10.81
N LEU A 23 6.06 -18.62 12.09
CA LEU A 23 4.69 -18.70 12.57
C LEU A 23 4.34 -17.42 13.31
N ALA A 24 3.11 -16.96 13.17
CA ALA A 24 2.57 -15.97 14.08
C ALA A 24 2.34 -16.62 15.45
N ILE A 25 2.58 -15.88 16.53
CA ILE A 25 2.38 -16.34 17.90
C ILE A 25 1.20 -15.57 18.49
N ASN A 26 0.26 -16.30 19.11
CA ASN A 26 -0.80 -15.65 19.88
C ASN A 26 -0.20 -15.10 21.18
N PRO A 27 -0.17 -13.78 21.39
CA PRO A 27 0.52 -13.19 22.53
C PRO A 27 -0.18 -13.42 23.88
N SER A 28 -1.47 -13.82 23.86
CA SER A 28 -2.20 -14.16 25.10
C SER A 28 -1.90 -15.57 25.59
N THR A 29 -1.66 -16.51 24.69
CA THR A 29 -1.44 -17.93 25.02
C THR A 29 0.01 -18.36 24.83
N LEU A 30 0.82 -17.57 24.11
CA LEU A 30 2.18 -17.87 23.67
C LEU A 30 2.26 -19.12 22.76
N ILE A 31 1.12 -19.54 22.17
CA ILE A 31 1.05 -20.69 21.27
C ILE A 31 1.18 -20.20 19.83
N PRO A 32 2.03 -20.85 19.02
CA PRO A 32 2.08 -20.58 17.57
C PRO A 32 0.72 -20.86 16.90
N LEU A 33 0.35 -19.99 15.97
CA LEU A 33 -0.82 -20.19 15.11
C LEU A 33 -0.47 -21.12 13.94
N ASP A 34 -1.48 -21.75 13.37
CA ASP A 34 -1.37 -22.88 12.42
C ASP A 34 -0.87 -22.53 11.02
N THR A 35 -0.80 -21.24 10.66
CA THR A 35 -0.38 -20.83 9.31
C THR A 35 1.11 -20.57 9.26
N THR A 36 1.82 -21.27 8.38
CA THR A 36 3.25 -21.04 8.09
C THR A 36 3.40 -19.93 7.05
N PHE A 37 4.19 -18.92 7.37
CA PHE A 37 4.52 -17.80 6.47
C PHE A 37 5.91 -17.98 5.90
N TYR A 38 6.06 -17.72 4.59
CA TYR A 38 7.33 -17.82 3.87
C TYR A 38 8.00 -16.46 3.79
N GLU A 39 9.26 -16.39 4.25
CA GLU A 39 10.06 -15.19 4.08
C GLU A 39 10.34 -14.95 2.59
N ALA A 40 10.21 -13.72 2.14
CA ALA A 40 10.49 -13.37 0.76
C ALA A 40 11.99 -13.47 0.46
N THR A 41 12.32 -14.06 -0.66
CA THR A 41 13.68 -14.04 -1.22
C THR A 41 13.96 -12.73 -1.92
N PHE A 42 15.23 -12.38 -2.09
CA PHE A 42 15.62 -11.20 -2.87
C PHE A 42 15.04 -11.20 -4.31
N PRO A 43 15.06 -12.33 -5.07
CA PRO A 43 14.42 -12.36 -6.38
C PRO A 43 12.89 -12.12 -6.35
N GLU A 44 12.21 -12.48 -5.26
CA GLU A 44 10.78 -12.18 -5.09
C GLU A 44 10.55 -10.68 -4.85
N ILE A 45 11.40 -10.04 -4.05
CA ILE A 45 11.36 -8.60 -3.80
C ILE A 45 11.64 -7.83 -5.10
N ASP A 46 12.68 -8.21 -5.84
CA ASP A 46 13.00 -7.60 -7.14
C ASP A 46 11.82 -7.73 -8.11
N ARG A 47 11.20 -8.91 -8.19
CA ARG A 47 10.02 -9.12 -9.03
C ARG A 47 8.85 -8.22 -8.63
N ALA A 48 8.63 -8.02 -7.32
CA ALA A 48 7.58 -7.12 -6.84
C ALA A 48 7.86 -5.66 -7.24
N ILE A 49 9.12 -5.23 -7.16
CA ILE A 49 9.55 -3.87 -7.55
C ILE A 49 9.39 -3.66 -9.06
N VAL A 50 9.85 -4.61 -9.87
CA VAL A 50 9.72 -4.55 -11.35
C VAL A 50 8.25 -4.49 -11.76
N LYS A 51 7.39 -5.37 -11.21
CA LYS A 51 5.94 -5.30 -11.46
C LYS A 51 5.34 -3.95 -11.06
N ALA A 52 5.78 -3.39 -9.93
CA ALA A 52 5.30 -2.08 -9.47
C ALA A 52 5.74 -0.94 -10.41
N GLU A 53 6.96 -0.98 -10.96
CA GLU A 53 7.44 -0.01 -11.95
C GLU A 53 6.64 -0.10 -13.26
N GLU A 54 6.43 -1.30 -13.78
CA GLU A 54 5.63 -1.54 -14.99
C GLU A 54 4.18 -1.07 -14.81
N ALA A 55 3.53 -1.46 -13.72
CA ALA A 55 2.18 -1.05 -13.39
C ALA A 55 2.06 0.48 -13.19
N PHE A 56 3.09 1.12 -12.63
CA PHE A 56 3.10 2.56 -12.41
C PHE A 56 2.96 3.35 -13.71
N LEU A 57 3.54 2.89 -14.81
CA LEU A 57 3.45 3.58 -16.10
C LEU A 57 2.00 3.76 -16.57
N VAL A 58 1.13 2.80 -16.23
CA VAL A 58 -0.30 2.84 -16.53
C VAL A 58 -1.06 3.52 -15.40
N TYR A 59 -0.85 3.10 -14.15
CA TYR A 59 -1.61 3.54 -12.99
C TYR A 59 -1.55 5.05 -12.74
N LYS A 60 -0.40 5.69 -12.94
CA LYS A 60 -0.22 7.15 -12.78
C LYS A 60 -1.15 7.97 -13.68
N SER A 61 -1.60 7.40 -14.79
CA SER A 61 -2.37 8.10 -15.83
C SER A 61 -3.86 7.70 -15.87
N ILE A 62 -4.31 6.80 -14.99
CA ILE A 62 -5.73 6.41 -14.96
C ILE A 62 -6.59 7.59 -14.54
N HIS A 63 -7.82 7.59 -15.04
CA HIS A 63 -8.79 8.64 -14.73
C HIS A 63 -9.06 8.72 -13.21
N PRO A 64 -9.19 9.91 -12.61
CA PRO A 64 -9.44 10.08 -11.18
C PRO A 64 -10.62 9.26 -10.66
N GLU A 65 -11.72 9.17 -11.41
CA GLU A 65 -12.87 8.35 -11.03
C GLU A 65 -12.55 6.85 -10.90
N ALA A 66 -11.73 6.31 -11.81
CA ALA A 66 -11.32 4.90 -11.73
C ALA A 66 -10.44 4.65 -10.49
N ARG A 67 -9.56 5.62 -10.16
CA ARG A 67 -8.72 5.57 -8.95
C ARG A 67 -9.56 5.69 -7.67
N ALA A 68 -10.56 6.58 -7.65
CA ALA A 68 -11.48 6.74 -6.53
C ALA A 68 -12.30 5.46 -6.31
N ARG A 69 -12.81 4.86 -7.40
CA ARG A 69 -13.54 3.59 -7.35
C ARG A 69 -12.68 2.45 -6.80
N PHE A 70 -11.41 2.37 -7.19
CA PHE A 70 -10.47 1.39 -6.64
C PHE A 70 -10.34 1.51 -5.12
N LEU A 71 -10.16 2.74 -4.58
CA LEU A 71 -10.08 2.98 -3.14
C LEU A 71 -11.38 2.58 -2.41
N GLU A 72 -12.53 2.88 -2.98
CA GLU A 72 -13.84 2.48 -2.44
C GLU A 72 -14.01 0.95 -2.47
N THR A 73 -13.60 0.30 -3.56
CA THR A 73 -13.66 -1.17 -3.67
C THR A 73 -12.75 -1.84 -2.63
N ILE A 74 -11.54 -1.33 -2.36
CA ILE A 74 -10.70 -1.83 -1.26
C ILE A 74 -11.45 -1.74 0.07
N ALA A 75 -12.13 -0.61 0.33
CA ALA A 75 -12.89 -0.42 1.56
C ALA A 75 -14.04 -1.43 1.71
N GLU A 76 -14.68 -1.80 0.61
CA GLU A 76 -15.75 -2.82 0.57
C GLU A 76 -15.18 -4.22 0.79
N GLU A 77 -14.12 -4.60 0.07
CA GLU A 77 -13.46 -5.90 0.23
C GLU A 77 -12.96 -6.16 1.66
N ILE A 78 -12.44 -5.12 2.34
CA ILE A 78 -12.04 -5.23 3.74
C ILE A 78 -13.25 -5.47 4.66
N LEU A 79 -14.40 -4.88 4.36
CA LEU A 79 -15.62 -5.14 5.13
C LEU A 79 -16.16 -6.55 4.90
N GLU A 80 -16.06 -7.08 3.67
CA GLU A 80 -16.48 -8.43 3.32
C GLU A 80 -15.66 -9.53 4.03
N LEU A 81 -14.47 -9.22 4.54
CA LEU A 81 -13.69 -10.14 5.38
C LEU A 81 -14.36 -10.39 6.76
N ASP A 82 -15.24 -9.50 7.18
CA ASP A 82 -16.07 -9.57 8.38
C ASP A 82 -15.32 -10.08 9.63
N ASP A 83 -15.91 -11.03 10.35
CA ASP A 83 -15.34 -11.64 11.56
C ASP A 83 -13.99 -12.35 11.31
N THR A 84 -13.77 -12.86 10.10
CA THR A 84 -12.52 -13.58 9.77
C THR A 84 -11.29 -12.69 9.99
N LEU A 85 -11.35 -11.42 9.54
CA LEU A 85 -10.28 -10.46 9.75
C LEU A 85 -10.10 -10.10 11.21
N ILE A 86 -11.20 -9.83 11.91
CA ILE A 86 -11.16 -9.41 13.32
C ILE A 86 -10.61 -10.52 14.20
N ARG A 87 -11.10 -11.75 14.07
CA ARG A 87 -10.62 -12.90 14.85
C ARG A 87 -9.13 -13.16 14.61
N ARG A 88 -8.69 -13.20 13.32
CA ARG A 88 -7.28 -13.37 13.03
C ARG A 88 -6.42 -12.28 13.64
N CYS A 89 -6.86 -11.04 13.57
CA CYS A 89 -6.15 -9.91 14.14
C CYS A 89 -6.08 -10.00 15.69
N MET A 90 -7.16 -10.42 16.36
CA MET A 90 -7.17 -10.69 17.79
C MET A 90 -6.17 -11.78 18.18
N ASP A 91 -6.15 -12.87 17.42
CA ASP A 91 -5.22 -14.00 17.66
C ASP A 91 -3.75 -13.58 17.51
N GLU A 92 -3.44 -12.67 16.61
CA GLU A 92 -2.07 -12.21 16.35
C GLU A 92 -1.63 -11.06 17.26
N THR A 93 -2.56 -10.31 17.87
CA THR A 93 -2.21 -9.06 18.57
C THR A 93 -2.68 -8.97 20.01
N ALA A 94 -3.60 -9.84 20.44
CA ALA A 94 -4.33 -9.76 21.72
C ALA A 94 -5.08 -8.43 21.93
N LEU A 95 -5.32 -7.67 20.88
CA LEU A 95 -6.09 -6.43 20.97
C LEU A 95 -7.59 -6.73 21.11
N PRO A 96 -8.33 -5.93 21.89
CA PRO A 96 -9.77 -6.13 22.08
C PRO A 96 -10.55 -5.98 20.77
N GLU A 97 -11.58 -6.81 20.58
CA GLU A 97 -12.45 -6.83 19.41
C GLU A 97 -13.01 -5.45 19.05
N VAL A 98 -13.55 -4.74 20.05
CA VAL A 98 -14.14 -3.40 19.87
C VAL A 98 -13.13 -2.41 19.28
N ARG A 99 -11.87 -2.48 19.70
CA ARG A 99 -10.79 -1.66 19.15
C ARG A 99 -10.55 -2.00 17.69
N LEU A 100 -10.47 -3.28 17.33
CA LEU A 100 -10.18 -3.73 15.97
C LEU A 100 -11.33 -3.41 15.00
N ILE A 101 -12.57 -3.53 15.46
CA ILE A 101 -13.76 -3.04 14.71
C ILE A 101 -13.63 -1.54 14.46
N GLY A 102 -13.25 -0.76 15.48
CA GLY A 102 -13.01 0.68 15.34
C GLY A 102 -11.88 1.00 14.36
N GLU A 103 -10.78 0.25 14.39
CA GLU A 103 -9.67 0.41 13.44
C GLU A 103 -10.08 0.06 12.00
N ARG A 104 -10.82 -1.05 11.79
CA ARG A 104 -11.36 -1.41 10.47
C ARG A 104 -12.24 -0.30 9.91
N MET A 105 -13.12 0.26 10.73
CA MET A 105 -13.97 1.38 10.31
C MET A 105 -13.16 2.65 9.99
N ARG A 106 -12.10 2.93 10.75
CA ARG A 106 -11.17 4.02 10.47
C ARG A 106 -10.47 3.83 9.12
N THR A 107 -9.95 2.62 8.84
CA THR A 107 -9.31 2.29 7.56
C THR A 107 -10.28 2.48 6.38
N LYS A 108 -11.50 1.95 6.49
CA LYS A 108 -12.57 2.16 5.51
C LYS A 108 -12.82 3.65 5.25
N ASN A 109 -13.00 4.43 6.33
CA ASN A 109 -13.32 5.84 6.21
C ASN A 109 -12.14 6.63 5.60
N GLN A 110 -10.90 6.25 5.90
CA GLN A 110 -9.70 6.83 5.32
C GLN A 110 -9.63 6.59 3.80
N LEU A 111 -9.91 5.36 3.34
CA LEU A 111 -9.98 5.02 1.92
C LEU A 111 -11.05 5.85 1.20
N ARG A 112 -12.24 5.96 1.77
CA ARG A 112 -13.34 6.78 1.21
C ARG A 112 -13.04 8.27 1.21
N LEU A 113 -12.35 8.76 2.25
CA LEU A 113 -11.88 10.15 2.28
C LEU A 113 -10.92 10.42 1.12
N PHE A 114 -9.92 9.54 0.90
CA PHE A 114 -9.00 9.70 -0.22
C PHE A 114 -9.70 9.55 -1.58
N ALA A 115 -10.72 8.72 -1.70
CA ALA A 115 -11.54 8.65 -2.92
C ALA A 115 -12.21 9.99 -3.22
N SER A 116 -12.76 10.67 -2.21
CA SER A 116 -13.35 12.00 -2.38
C SER A 116 -12.31 13.07 -2.73
N VAL A 117 -11.12 13.04 -2.11
CA VAL A 117 -10.00 13.94 -2.43
C VAL A 117 -9.52 13.75 -3.87
N VAL A 118 -9.46 12.50 -4.35
CA VAL A 118 -9.10 12.20 -5.74
C VAL A 118 -10.12 12.78 -6.72
N ARG A 119 -11.42 12.68 -6.42
CA ARG A 119 -12.49 13.26 -7.26
C ARG A 119 -12.48 14.77 -7.26
N ASP A 120 -12.21 15.40 -6.12
CA ASP A 120 -12.09 16.85 -5.99
C ASP A 120 -10.96 17.41 -6.86
N GLY A 121 -9.82 16.71 -6.94
CA GLY A 121 -8.70 17.04 -7.82
C GLY A 121 -7.87 18.27 -7.39
N SER A 122 -8.28 19.05 -6.38
CA SER A 122 -7.54 20.24 -5.93
C SER A 122 -6.13 19.92 -5.41
N TRP A 123 -5.92 18.69 -4.94
CA TRP A 123 -4.64 18.21 -4.42
C TRP A 123 -3.48 18.25 -5.42
N VAL A 124 -3.77 18.29 -6.73
CA VAL A 124 -2.71 18.43 -7.75
C VAL A 124 -2.08 19.82 -7.77
N ASP A 125 -2.68 20.79 -7.08
CA ASP A 125 -2.19 22.17 -6.94
C ASP A 125 -1.73 22.77 -8.29
N ALA A 126 -2.60 22.67 -9.30
CA ALA A 126 -2.30 23.11 -10.65
C ALA A 126 -2.18 24.64 -10.69
N ARG A 127 -1.02 25.13 -11.15
CA ARG A 127 -0.71 26.57 -11.26
C ARG A 127 -0.39 26.90 -12.71
N ILE A 128 -0.97 27.99 -13.19
CA ILE A 128 -0.71 28.55 -14.53
C ILE A 128 -0.24 29.99 -14.35
N ASP A 129 0.97 30.25 -14.78
CA ASP A 129 1.58 31.56 -14.78
C ASP A 129 1.82 31.99 -16.22
N THR A 130 0.89 32.77 -16.77
CA THR A 130 0.83 33.10 -18.20
C THR A 130 2.02 33.95 -18.66
N ALA A 131 2.40 33.81 -19.93
CA ALA A 131 3.45 34.58 -20.56
C ALA A 131 3.18 36.09 -20.51
N THR A 132 4.24 36.89 -20.35
CA THR A 132 4.24 38.35 -20.51
C THR A 132 5.37 38.72 -21.47
N PRO A 133 5.14 38.64 -22.79
CA PRO A 133 6.19 38.83 -23.80
C PRO A 133 6.84 40.24 -23.75
N ASP A 134 6.06 41.24 -23.41
CA ASP A 134 6.51 42.63 -23.40
C ASP A 134 7.14 43.09 -22.07
N ARG A 135 7.29 42.18 -21.10
CA ARG A 135 7.93 42.49 -19.82
C ARG A 135 9.38 42.89 -20.01
N ARG A 136 9.81 43.98 -19.33
CA ARG A 136 11.21 44.47 -19.32
C ARG A 136 11.85 44.12 -17.98
N PRO A 137 13.18 43.85 -17.90
CA PRO A 137 14.17 43.81 -19.00
C PRO A 137 14.10 42.51 -19.85
N LEU A 138 13.46 41.45 -19.34
CA LEU A 138 13.34 40.17 -20.04
C LEU A 138 11.87 39.69 -20.12
N PRO A 139 11.44 39.09 -21.22
CA PRO A 139 10.13 38.48 -21.33
C PRO A 139 9.92 37.41 -20.26
N LYS A 140 8.68 37.22 -19.82
CA LYS A 140 8.28 36.14 -18.94
C LYS A 140 7.67 35.00 -19.78
N PRO A 141 8.17 33.76 -19.67
CA PRO A 141 7.59 32.61 -20.34
C PRO A 141 6.25 32.18 -19.70
N ASP A 142 5.47 31.38 -20.41
CA ASP A 142 4.34 30.61 -19.86
C ASP A 142 4.90 29.47 -19.00
N ILE A 143 4.51 29.43 -17.73
CA ILE A 143 4.94 28.41 -16.77
C ILE A 143 3.70 27.68 -16.25
N ARG A 144 3.73 26.36 -16.30
CA ARG A 144 2.67 25.50 -15.78
C ARG A 144 3.25 24.46 -14.84
N GLN A 145 2.65 24.33 -13.67
CA GLN A 145 3.11 23.42 -12.62
C GLN A 145 1.93 22.63 -12.07
N MET A 146 2.16 21.36 -11.73
CA MET A 146 1.25 20.54 -10.94
C MET A 146 2.00 19.46 -10.17
N GLN A 147 1.36 18.89 -9.16
CA GLN A 147 1.88 17.74 -8.44
C GLN A 147 1.70 16.46 -9.26
N ILE A 148 2.72 15.60 -9.27
CA ILE A 148 2.70 14.30 -9.96
C ILE A 148 3.10 13.18 -9.01
N PRO A 149 2.66 11.92 -9.25
CA PRO A 149 3.07 10.78 -8.44
C PRO A 149 4.58 10.53 -8.49
N LEU A 150 5.14 10.11 -7.35
CA LEU A 150 6.60 9.88 -7.20
C LEU A 150 7.11 8.63 -7.96
N GLY A 151 6.28 7.61 -8.12
CA GLY A 151 6.67 6.29 -8.58
C GLY A 151 6.21 5.19 -7.62
N PRO A 152 6.77 3.99 -7.71
CA PRO A 152 6.56 2.94 -6.73
C PRO A 152 6.99 3.37 -5.32
N VAL A 153 6.21 2.99 -4.31
CA VAL A 153 6.44 3.34 -2.90
C VAL A 153 6.59 2.07 -2.08
N GLY A 154 7.68 1.97 -1.32
CA GLY A 154 7.86 0.96 -0.29
C GLY A 154 7.24 1.42 1.03
N ILE A 155 6.39 0.58 1.63
CA ILE A 155 5.71 0.88 2.89
C ILE A 155 5.96 -0.24 3.88
N PHE A 156 6.24 0.13 5.14
CA PHE A 156 6.44 -0.81 6.25
C PHE A 156 5.27 -0.72 7.22
N GLY A 157 4.63 -1.86 7.49
CA GLY A 157 3.50 -1.95 8.40
C GLY A 157 3.89 -1.65 9.85
N ALA A 158 3.02 -0.95 10.59
CA ALA A 158 3.17 -0.72 12.01
C ALA A 158 2.68 -1.93 12.83
N SER A 159 3.33 -2.22 13.97
CA SER A 159 2.92 -3.32 14.86
C SER A 159 1.67 -3.01 15.68
N ASN A 160 1.55 -1.77 16.14
CA ASN A 160 0.60 -1.34 17.16
C ASN A 160 -0.77 -0.89 16.63
N PHE A 161 -0.92 -0.78 15.30
CA PHE A 161 -2.17 -0.48 14.61
C PHE A 161 -2.31 -1.40 13.38
N PRO A 162 -2.68 -2.66 13.60
CA PRO A 162 -2.62 -3.71 12.56
C PRO A 162 -3.55 -3.48 11.37
N LEU A 163 -4.55 -2.63 11.50
CA LEU A 163 -5.47 -2.27 10.42
C LEU A 163 -5.30 -0.81 9.95
N ALA A 164 -5.23 0.15 10.89
CA ALA A 164 -5.26 1.58 10.55
C ALA A 164 -3.93 2.11 10.00
N PHE A 165 -2.77 1.53 10.38
CA PHE A 165 -1.43 1.89 9.92
C PHE A 165 -0.66 0.69 9.39
N SER A 166 -1.37 -0.24 8.79
CA SER A 166 -0.82 -1.41 8.12
C SER A 166 -1.25 -1.43 6.66
N VAL A 167 -1.52 -2.60 6.08
CA VAL A 167 -1.58 -2.90 4.65
C VAL A 167 -2.47 -1.95 3.83
N ALA A 168 -3.67 -1.62 4.29
CA ALA A 168 -4.57 -0.66 3.65
C ALA A 168 -4.67 0.66 4.44
N GLY A 169 -3.72 0.92 5.32
CA GLY A 169 -3.72 2.09 6.18
C GLY A 169 -3.44 3.41 5.46
N GLY A 170 -3.23 4.47 6.26
CA GLY A 170 -3.07 5.84 5.76
C GLY A 170 -2.01 5.99 4.67
N ASP A 171 -0.83 5.37 4.84
CA ASP A 171 0.29 5.49 3.89
C ASP A 171 -0.04 4.81 2.56
N THR A 172 -0.64 3.60 2.58
CA THR A 172 -1.04 2.89 1.37
C THR A 172 -2.18 3.60 0.65
N SER A 173 -3.20 4.02 1.38
CA SER A 173 -4.35 4.72 0.79
C SER A 173 -3.97 6.06 0.18
N SER A 174 -3.06 6.83 0.82
CA SER A 174 -2.53 8.08 0.27
C SER A 174 -1.65 7.86 -0.96
N ALA A 175 -0.80 6.81 -0.96
CA ALA A 175 0.02 6.44 -2.11
C ALA A 175 -0.85 6.08 -3.32
N PHE A 176 -1.87 5.24 -3.13
CA PHE A 176 -2.82 4.91 -4.20
C PHE A 176 -3.59 6.15 -4.69
N ALA A 177 -4.06 7.01 -3.79
CA ALA A 177 -4.74 8.25 -4.14
C ALA A 177 -3.86 9.17 -5.00
N ALA A 178 -2.57 9.26 -4.67
CA ALA A 178 -1.60 10.03 -5.44
C ALA A 178 -1.25 9.42 -6.81
N GLY A 179 -1.62 8.15 -7.09
CA GLY A 179 -1.28 7.46 -8.33
C GLY A 179 0.03 6.68 -8.28
N CYS A 180 0.53 6.38 -7.08
CA CYS A 180 1.70 5.54 -6.85
C CYS A 180 1.30 4.06 -6.72
N THR A 181 2.15 3.15 -7.20
CA THR A 181 2.08 1.72 -6.90
C THR A 181 2.76 1.42 -5.57
N VAL A 182 2.42 0.30 -4.93
CA VAL A 182 2.87 0.00 -3.56
C VAL A 182 3.49 -1.39 -3.47
N VAL A 183 4.68 -1.46 -2.87
CA VAL A 183 5.27 -2.69 -2.36
C VAL A 183 5.25 -2.61 -0.83
N PHE A 184 4.38 -3.39 -0.22
CA PHE A 184 4.15 -3.34 1.22
C PHE A 184 4.92 -4.44 1.95
N LYS A 185 5.70 -4.08 2.96
CA LYS A 185 6.35 -5.02 3.87
C LYS A 185 5.44 -5.27 5.08
N ALA A 186 4.91 -6.47 5.18
CA ALA A 186 4.07 -6.89 6.29
C ALA A 186 4.84 -6.86 7.63
N HIS A 187 4.17 -6.48 8.71
CA HIS A 187 4.76 -6.57 10.03
C HIS A 187 4.74 -8.04 10.53
N PRO A 188 5.85 -8.59 11.01
CA PRO A 188 5.94 -10.03 11.35
C PRO A 188 5.08 -10.44 12.56
N LEU A 189 4.57 -9.50 13.35
CA LEU A 189 3.69 -9.81 14.50
C LEU A 189 2.22 -10.04 14.12
N HIS A 190 1.80 -9.67 12.89
CA HIS A 190 0.43 -9.91 12.42
C HIS A 190 0.40 -10.22 10.91
N PRO A 191 1.13 -11.26 10.49
CA PRO A 191 1.31 -11.58 9.08
C PRO A 191 0.01 -12.08 8.41
N GLY A 192 -0.83 -12.82 9.13
CA GLY A 192 -2.10 -13.31 8.62
C GLY A 192 -3.14 -12.20 8.43
N THR A 193 -3.21 -11.27 9.38
CA THR A 193 -4.00 -10.03 9.21
C THR A 193 -3.55 -9.28 7.96
N SER A 194 -2.24 -9.16 7.76
CA SER A 194 -1.65 -8.50 6.59
C SER A 194 -2.00 -9.22 5.29
N GLU A 195 -1.94 -10.55 5.26
CA GLU A 195 -2.29 -11.34 4.08
C GLU A 195 -3.78 -11.21 3.72
N LEU A 196 -4.68 -11.24 4.71
CA LEU A 196 -6.12 -11.07 4.48
C LEU A 196 -6.42 -9.72 3.82
N VAL A 197 -5.86 -8.64 4.37
CA VAL A 197 -6.04 -7.30 3.80
C VAL A 197 -5.35 -7.18 2.44
N GLY A 198 -4.18 -7.80 2.25
CA GLY A 198 -3.51 -7.84 0.96
C GLY A 198 -4.33 -8.54 -0.13
N LYS A 199 -5.00 -9.64 0.22
CA LYS A 199 -5.93 -10.35 -0.69
C LYS A 199 -7.16 -9.51 -1.03
N ALA A 200 -7.68 -8.74 -0.07
CA ALA A 200 -8.76 -7.78 -0.33
C ALA A 200 -8.33 -6.71 -1.35
N ILE A 201 -7.09 -6.20 -1.25
CA ILE A 201 -6.55 -5.27 -2.26
C ILE A 201 -6.39 -5.94 -3.63
N GLN A 202 -5.89 -7.19 -3.69
CA GLN A 202 -5.79 -7.93 -4.95
C GLN A 202 -7.17 -8.13 -5.60
N GLU A 203 -8.21 -8.41 -4.81
CA GLU A 203 -9.56 -8.56 -5.32
C GLU A 203 -10.12 -7.22 -5.84
N ALA A 204 -9.85 -6.12 -5.14
CA ALA A 204 -10.20 -4.79 -5.63
C ALA A 204 -9.50 -4.46 -6.96
N ILE A 205 -8.21 -4.83 -7.13
CA ILE A 205 -7.48 -4.68 -8.40
C ILE A 205 -8.19 -5.45 -9.53
N ARG A 206 -8.61 -6.70 -9.28
CA ARG A 206 -9.36 -7.51 -10.27
C ARG A 206 -10.70 -6.89 -10.63
N LYS A 207 -11.49 -6.48 -9.61
CA LYS A 207 -12.82 -5.88 -9.80
C LYS A 207 -12.80 -4.53 -10.54
N THR A 208 -11.68 -3.81 -10.44
CA THR A 208 -11.52 -2.50 -11.08
C THR A 208 -10.65 -2.52 -12.33
N ASP A 209 -10.25 -3.72 -12.79
CA ASP A 209 -9.44 -3.94 -14.00
C ASP A 209 -8.14 -3.11 -14.04
N LEU A 210 -7.47 -3.05 -12.89
CA LEU A 210 -6.19 -2.36 -12.77
C LEU A 210 -5.00 -3.27 -13.11
N PRO A 211 -3.84 -2.69 -13.51
CA PRO A 211 -2.67 -3.47 -13.86
C PRO A 211 -2.18 -4.38 -12.72
N ASP A 212 -1.73 -5.58 -13.09
CA ASP A 212 -0.98 -6.45 -12.19
C ASP A 212 0.32 -5.73 -11.74
N GLY A 213 0.57 -5.67 -10.42
CA GLY A 213 1.71 -4.96 -9.85
C GLY A 213 1.38 -3.61 -9.20
N VAL A 214 0.13 -3.12 -9.28
CA VAL A 214 -0.29 -1.94 -8.49
C VAL A 214 -0.04 -2.15 -7.00
N PHE A 215 -0.14 -3.38 -6.51
CA PHE A 215 0.13 -3.76 -5.13
C PHE A 215 0.89 -5.07 -5.04
N SER A 216 1.86 -5.13 -4.09
CA SER A 216 2.52 -6.37 -3.66
C SER A 216 2.69 -6.37 -2.14
N LEU A 217 2.63 -7.56 -1.51
CA LEU A 217 2.85 -7.76 -0.08
C LEU A 217 4.01 -8.72 0.15
N ILE A 218 5.01 -8.29 0.90
CA ILE A 218 6.21 -9.04 1.21
C ILE A 218 6.21 -9.45 2.69
N GLN A 219 6.35 -10.75 2.96
CA GLN A 219 6.49 -11.33 4.29
C GLN A 219 7.96 -11.44 4.72
N GLY A 220 8.24 -11.55 6.02
CA GLY A 220 9.57 -11.79 6.55
C GLY A 220 9.96 -10.84 7.68
N PRO A 221 11.19 -10.93 8.23
CA PRO A 221 11.69 -10.07 9.30
C PRO A 221 11.83 -8.61 8.87
N PRO A 222 11.99 -7.65 9.80
CA PRO A 222 12.06 -6.23 9.48
C PRO A 222 13.16 -5.86 8.48
N CYS A 223 14.30 -6.55 8.50
CA CYS A 223 15.46 -6.27 7.66
C CYS A 223 15.34 -6.74 6.21
N THR A 224 14.38 -7.61 5.88
CA THR A 224 14.29 -8.26 4.55
C THR A 224 14.20 -7.25 3.39
N MET A 225 13.56 -6.12 3.58
CA MET A 225 13.38 -5.10 2.53
C MET A 225 14.35 -3.91 2.67
N GLU A 226 14.86 -3.62 3.87
CA GLU A 226 15.78 -2.51 4.09
C GLU A 226 17.11 -2.69 3.36
N TRP A 227 17.62 -3.92 3.26
CA TRP A 227 18.85 -4.25 2.55
C TRP A 227 18.77 -4.03 1.03
N HIS A 228 17.61 -4.24 0.45
CA HIS A 228 17.42 -4.19 -1.00
C HIS A 228 17.35 -2.76 -1.54
N THR A 229 16.91 -1.83 -0.71
CA THR A 229 16.81 -0.41 -1.08
C THR A 229 18.15 0.32 -1.01
N SER A 230 19.17 -0.29 -0.40
CA SER A 230 20.53 0.25 -0.31
C SER A 230 21.49 -0.28 -1.38
N THR A 231 21.09 -1.25 -2.21
CA THR A 231 21.91 -1.76 -3.32
C THR A 231 21.62 -1.01 -4.62
N PRO A 232 22.64 -0.67 -5.43
CA PRO A 232 22.49 0.13 -6.64
C PRO A 232 22.01 -0.72 -7.84
N VAL A 233 20.98 -1.52 -7.68
CA VAL A 233 20.36 -2.25 -8.78
C VAL A 233 19.02 -1.59 -9.11
N GLY A 234 19.04 -0.67 -10.07
CA GLY A 234 17.84 -0.02 -10.54
C GLY A 234 17.50 1.27 -9.79
N LYS A 235 16.41 1.89 -10.17
CA LYS A 235 15.93 3.16 -9.61
C LYS A 235 15.52 3.00 -8.14
N PRO A 236 15.79 3.96 -7.27
CA PRO A 236 15.45 3.85 -5.84
C PRO A 236 13.93 3.76 -5.63
N LEU A 237 13.52 2.74 -4.88
CA LEU A 237 12.18 2.68 -4.31
C LEU A 237 12.02 3.82 -3.29
N ASN A 238 10.94 4.60 -3.38
CA ASN A 238 10.66 5.65 -2.40
C ASN A 238 10.17 5.01 -1.09
N ILE A 239 11.07 4.91 -0.11
CA ILE A 239 10.77 4.28 1.19
C ILE A 239 10.04 5.27 2.09
N ARG A 240 8.91 4.84 2.65
CA ARG A 240 8.26 5.52 3.76
C ARG A 240 8.22 4.64 5.01
N ARG A 241 8.78 5.18 6.09
CA ARG A 241 8.54 4.64 7.43
C ARG A 241 7.23 5.22 7.96
N PRO A 242 6.42 4.48 8.73
CA PRO A 242 5.21 5.03 9.32
C PRO A 242 5.58 6.20 10.23
N THR A 243 5.30 7.40 9.78
CA THR A 243 5.35 8.63 10.57
C THR A 243 3.94 9.15 10.74
N PHE A 244 3.66 9.77 11.88
CA PHE A 244 2.34 10.26 12.30
C PHE A 244 1.68 11.29 11.35
N LEU A 245 2.35 11.65 10.26
CA LEU A 245 1.88 12.61 9.26
C LEU A 245 1.93 11.96 7.88
N SER A 246 0.76 11.59 7.36
CA SER A 246 0.54 11.19 5.97
C SER A 246 0.83 12.36 5.02
N SER A 247 2.11 12.59 4.73
CA SER A 247 2.44 13.48 3.61
C SER A 247 2.18 12.71 2.32
N ILE A 248 1.31 13.24 1.50
CA ILE A 248 1.01 12.72 0.15
C ILE A 248 2.32 12.56 -0.63
N CYS A 249 2.55 11.39 -1.25
CA CYS A 249 3.76 11.10 -2.03
C CYS A 249 3.73 11.84 -3.37
N ILE A 250 4.08 13.11 -3.37
CA ILE A 250 3.99 13.98 -4.55
C ILE A 250 5.31 14.73 -4.74
N LYS A 251 5.79 14.78 -5.98
CA LYS A 251 6.89 15.61 -6.42
C LYS A 251 6.34 16.79 -7.22
N SER A 252 6.81 18.00 -6.95
CA SER A 252 6.57 19.15 -7.83
C SER A 252 7.50 19.09 -9.04
N VAL A 253 6.99 19.37 -10.21
CA VAL A 253 7.73 19.53 -11.47
C VAL A 253 7.71 20.98 -11.89
#